data_4097aff757e1b048c7dd950289a4cd0c
#
_entry.id   4097aff757e1b048c7dd950289a4cd0c
#
_cell.length_a   1.000
_cell.length_b   1.000
_cell.length_c   1.000
_cell.angle_alpha   90.00
_cell.angle_beta   90.00
_cell.angle_gamma   90.00
#
_symmetry.space_group_name_H-M   'P 1'
#
loop_
_entity.id
_entity.type
_entity.pdbx_description
1 polymer ?
#
loop_
_entity_poly.entity_id
_entity_poly.type
_entity_poly.pdbx_seq_one_letter_code
_entity_poly.pdbx_strand_id
1 'polypeptide(L)'
;MIVSLNWLKDYVDINTSVEEFCDKMIMTGSNLETCKELGTGIENVKIGRIDRIENHPDADRLKVCMINLGGDLTQIVTGADNIFEGAYVPVAVPGSRIPGPLHGQPKTEDGVEIKKGFLRGVESHGMLCAATELGFDEKVSPMFSNDGIWILPGSWDDSLGKDIVQVLGLKDYAVDFEITPNRPD
;
A
#
# COMPACT_ATOMS: atom_id res chain seq x y z
N MET A 1 -15.98 -3.37 -15.58
CA MET A 1 -14.84 -2.52 -16.05
C MET A 1 -14.45 -1.57 -14.92
N ILE A 2 -13.21 -1.65 -14.44
CA ILE A 2 -12.77 -0.83 -13.30
C ILE A 2 -12.16 0.48 -13.80
N VAL A 3 -12.65 1.60 -13.24
CA VAL A 3 -12.19 2.96 -13.57
C VAL A 3 -11.83 3.70 -12.28
N SER A 4 -10.68 4.39 -12.26
CA SER A 4 -10.29 5.33 -11.22
C SER A 4 -11.03 6.65 -11.41
N LEU A 5 -11.63 7.20 -10.34
CA LEU A 5 -12.30 8.49 -10.42
C LEU A 5 -11.30 9.64 -10.62
N ASN A 6 -10.11 9.56 -10.04
CA ASN A 6 -9.09 10.59 -10.26
C ASN A 6 -8.62 10.58 -11.71
N TRP A 7 -8.41 9.40 -12.30
CA TRP A 7 -8.10 9.29 -13.72
C TRP A 7 -9.23 9.79 -14.63
N LEU A 8 -10.49 9.51 -14.26
CA LEU A 8 -11.64 10.01 -15.03
C LEU A 8 -11.74 11.53 -15.02
N LYS A 9 -11.33 12.20 -13.93
CA LYS A 9 -11.28 13.67 -13.83
C LYS A 9 -10.31 14.33 -14.80
N ASP A 10 -9.36 13.59 -15.37
CA ASP A 10 -8.47 14.10 -16.42
C ASP A 10 -9.21 14.31 -17.76
N TYR A 11 -10.36 13.70 -17.92
CA TYR A 11 -11.18 13.73 -19.14
C TYR A 11 -12.49 14.48 -18.98
N VAL A 12 -13.08 14.49 -17.79
CA VAL A 12 -14.37 15.13 -17.52
C VAL A 12 -14.40 15.78 -16.13
N ASP A 13 -15.07 16.92 -16.04
CA ASP A 13 -15.28 17.60 -14.75
C ASP A 13 -16.31 16.86 -13.91
N ILE A 14 -15.87 16.26 -12.79
CA ILE A 14 -16.75 15.60 -11.81
C ILE A 14 -16.83 16.51 -10.58
N ASN A 15 -17.92 17.29 -10.49
CA ASN A 15 -18.17 18.27 -9.43
C ASN A 15 -19.24 17.80 -8.44
N THR A 16 -19.36 16.48 -8.23
CA THR A 16 -20.34 15.87 -7.33
C THR A 16 -19.63 15.00 -6.29
N SER A 17 -20.34 14.60 -5.23
CA SER A 17 -19.86 13.55 -4.33
C SER A 17 -19.77 12.22 -5.06
N VAL A 18 -19.00 11.28 -4.51
CA VAL A 18 -18.86 9.92 -5.08
C VAL A 18 -20.20 9.19 -5.10
N GLU A 19 -21.00 9.33 -4.05
CA GLU A 19 -22.34 8.76 -3.96
C GLU A 19 -23.25 9.29 -5.08
N GLU A 20 -23.30 10.61 -5.24
CA GLU A 20 -24.11 11.25 -6.28
C GLU A 20 -23.61 10.88 -7.69
N PHE A 21 -22.31 10.73 -7.88
CA PHE A 21 -21.75 10.23 -9.14
C PHE A 21 -22.24 8.81 -9.42
N CYS A 22 -22.13 7.90 -8.46
CA CYS A 22 -22.60 6.52 -8.59
C CYS A 22 -24.11 6.45 -8.92
N ASP A 23 -24.94 7.20 -8.21
CA ASP A 23 -26.38 7.26 -8.45
C ASP A 23 -26.70 7.78 -9.86
N LYS A 24 -26.04 8.83 -10.31
CA LYS A 24 -26.25 9.37 -11.67
C LYS A 24 -25.84 8.36 -12.74
N MET A 25 -24.73 7.64 -12.54
CA MET A 25 -24.30 6.61 -13.49
C MET A 25 -25.33 5.49 -13.62
N ILE A 26 -25.86 5.00 -12.50
CA ILE A 26 -26.94 3.99 -12.49
C ILE A 26 -28.20 4.53 -13.21
N MET A 27 -28.61 5.75 -12.89
CA MET A 27 -29.79 6.37 -13.50
C MET A 27 -29.65 6.60 -15.01
N THR A 28 -28.43 6.77 -15.52
CA THR A 28 -28.14 6.90 -16.96
C THR A 28 -27.96 5.54 -17.67
N GLY A 29 -28.11 4.44 -16.95
CA GLY A 29 -28.07 3.08 -17.50
C GLY A 29 -26.69 2.41 -17.48
N SER A 30 -25.74 2.97 -16.74
CA SER A 30 -24.43 2.36 -16.49
C SER A 30 -24.46 1.73 -15.10
N ASN A 31 -24.72 0.43 -15.02
CA ASN A 31 -24.78 -0.27 -13.75
C ASN A 31 -23.39 -0.32 -13.08
N LEU A 32 -23.37 -0.16 -11.77
CA LEU A 32 -22.16 -0.34 -10.97
C LEU A 32 -22.24 -1.66 -10.19
N GLU A 33 -21.16 -2.43 -10.26
CA GLU A 33 -20.99 -3.62 -9.40
C GLU A 33 -20.42 -3.21 -8.03
N THR A 34 -19.40 -2.37 -8.02
CA THR A 34 -18.77 -1.89 -6.78
C THR A 34 -18.19 -0.50 -6.93
N CYS A 35 -18.14 0.24 -5.80
CA CYS A 35 -17.37 1.47 -5.66
C CYS A 35 -16.54 1.34 -4.38
N LYS A 36 -15.20 1.29 -4.53
CA LYS A 36 -14.27 1.10 -3.41
C LYS A 36 -13.36 2.29 -3.27
N GLU A 37 -13.26 2.83 -2.07
CA GLU A 37 -12.23 3.79 -1.71
C GLU A 37 -10.88 3.07 -1.62
N LEU A 38 -9.87 3.60 -2.33
CA LEU A 38 -8.50 3.09 -2.31
C LEU A 38 -7.73 3.74 -1.16
N GLY A 39 -6.74 3.03 -0.62
CA GLY A 39 -5.90 3.54 0.46
C GLY A 39 -6.58 3.63 1.82
N THR A 40 -7.82 3.15 1.96
CA THR A 40 -8.55 3.11 3.24
C THR A 40 -7.82 2.25 4.25
N GLY A 41 -7.66 2.78 5.48
CA GLY A 41 -6.99 2.08 6.58
C GLY A 41 -5.47 2.10 6.51
N ILE A 42 -4.86 2.81 5.54
CA ILE A 42 -3.42 3.06 5.49
C ILE A 42 -3.16 4.44 6.10
N GLU A 43 -2.49 4.45 7.27
CA GLU A 43 -2.15 5.68 7.98
C GLU A 43 -0.67 5.70 8.34
N ASN A 44 0.01 6.82 8.07
CA ASN A 44 1.41 7.06 8.44
C ASN A 44 2.40 6.00 7.91
N VAL A 45 2.09 5.37 6.78
CA VAL A 45 3.02 4.50 6.06
C VAL A 45 3.85 5.37 5.12
N LYS A 46 5.18 5.25 5.19
CA LYS A 46 6.13 6.12 4.51
C LYS A 46 6.87 5.38 3.40
N ILE A 47 7.40 6.13 2.44
CA ILE A 47 8.36 5.60 1.48
C ILE A 47 9.73 5.63 2.11
N GLY A 48 10.42 4.48 2.15
CA GLY A 48 11.79 4.35 2.61
C GLY A 48 12.68 3.68 1.58
N ARG A 49 13.99 3.93 1.67
CA ARG A 49 15.01 3.22 0.91
C ARG A 49 15.81 2.32 1.84
N ILE A 50 16.06 1.11 1.42
CA ILE A 50 16.94 0.18 2.16
C ILE A 50 18.38 0.56 1.85
N ASP A 51 19.08 1.20 2.81
CA ASP A 51 20.46 1.63 2.62
C ASP A 51 21.47 0.52 2.97
N ARG A 52 21.12 -0.36 3.92
CA ARG A 52 22.00 -1.47 4.36
C ARG A 52 21.19 -2.65 4.86
N ILE A 53 21.70 -3.85 4.57
CA ILE A 53 21.13 -5.13 5.04
C ILE A 53 22.21 -5.94 5.74
N GLU A 54 21.92 -6.39 6.95
CA GLU A 54 22.77 -7.27 7.75
C GLU A 54 22.04 -8.55 8.12
N ASN A 55 22.78 -9.63 8.35
CA ASN A 55 22.20 -10.84 8.90
C ASN A 55 21.87 -10.65 10.38
N HIS A 56 20.74 -11.20 10.81
CA HIS A 56 20.37 -11.19 12.21
C HIS A 56 21.33 -12.08 13.02
N PRO A 57 21.84 -11.64 14.21
CA PRO A 57 22.83 -12.39 14.97
C PRO A 57 22.35 -13.75 15.45
N ASP A 58 21.07 -13.91 15.76
CA ASP A 58 20.50 -15.11 16.38
C ASP A 58 19.37 -15.76 15.56
N ALA A 59 19.25 -15.43 14.26
CA ALA A 59 18.18 -15.97 13.43
C ALA A 59 18.53 -15.95 11.94
N ASP A 60 18.83 -17.10 11.37
CA ASP A 60 19.27 -17.26 9.97
C ASP A 60 18.28 -16.73 8.92
N ARG A 61 16.98 -16.70 9.25
CA ARG A 61 15.91 -16.23 8.34
C ARG A 61 15.55 -14.75 8.51
N LEU A 62 16.16 -14.06 9.47
CA LEU A 62 15.88 -12.65 9.70
C LEU A 62 17.03 -11.78 9.16
N LYS A 63 16.66 -10.61 8.66
CA LYS A 63 17.57 -9.56 8.23
C LYS A 63 17.32 -8.30 9.05
N VAL A 64 18.39 -7.61 9.36
CA VAL A 64 18.37 -6.29 10.01
C VAL A 64 18.64 -5.25 8.93
N CYS A 65 17.67 -4.40 8.67
CA CYS A 65 17.73 -3.40 7.61
C CYS A 65 17.84 -2.00 8.20
N MET A 66 18.73 -1.18 7.65
CA MET A 66 18.79 0.25 7.92
C MET A 66 18.05 0.97 6.80
N ILE A 67 16.95 1.61 7.17
CA ILE A 67 16.03 2.26 6.25
C ILE A 67 16.17 3.76 6.33
N ASN A 68 16.40 4.38 5.20
CA ASN A 68 16.44 5.83 5.04
C ASN A 68 15.02 6.36 4.78
N LEU A 69 14.56 7.26 5.64
CA LEU A 69 13.27 7.94 5.53
C LEU A 69 13.44 9.43 5.20
N GLY A 70 14.50 9.81 4.49
CA GLY A 70 14.78 11.21 4.12
C GLY A 70 15.53 12.01 5.19
N GLY A 71 16.17 11.33 6.12
CA GLY A 71 16.94 11.95 7.21
C GLY A 71 17.60 10.89 8.07
N ASP A 72 16.98 10.59 9.21
CA ASP A 72 17.51 9.60 10.14
C ASP A 72 17.30 8.16 9.62
N LEU A 73 18.30 7.31 9.84
CA LEU A 73 18.20 5.89 9.54
C LEU A 73 17.36 5.18 10.62
N THR A 74 16.45 4.35 10.17
CA THR A 74 15.58 3.56 11.04
C THR A 74 15.89 2.07 10.89
N GLN A 75 16.12 1.39 12.02
CA GLN A 75 16.37 -0.05 12.04
C GLN A 75 15.05 -0.82 11.97
N ILE A 76 14.93 -1.73 11.01
CA ILE A 76 13.79 -2.62 10.86
C ILE A 76 14.27 -4.04 10.64
N VAL A 77 13.70 -4.98 11.37
CA VAL A 77 13.97 -6.42 11.23
C VAL A 77 12.86 -7.05 10.39
N THR A 78 13.25 -7.84 9.39
CA THR A 78 12.31 -8.52 8.50
C THR A 78 12.75 -9.94 8.18
N GLY A 79 11.79 -10.81 7.85
CA GLY A 79 12.04 -12.16 7.34
C GLY A 79 11.87 -12.28 5.82
N ALA A 80 11.73 -11.15 5.11
CA ALA A 80 11.54 -11.17 3.67
C ALA A 80 12.86 -11.49 2.93
N ASP A 81 12.77 -12.31 1.91
CA ASP A 81 13.92 -12.74 1.10
C ASP A 81 14.12 -11.89 -0.16
N ASN A 82 13.07 -11.15 -0.59
CA ASN A 82 13.06 -10.38 -1.83
C ASN A 82 13.64 -8.96 -1.71
N ILE A 83 14.26 -8.63 -0.57
CA ILE A 83 14.84 -7.31 -0.30
C ILE A 83 16.29 -7.20 -0.79
N PHE A 84 16.69 -6.00 -1.20
CA PHE A 84 18.07 -5.67 -1.58
C PHE A 84 18.39 -4.20 -1.25
N GLU A 85 19.67 -3.90 -1.10
CA GLU A 85 20.13 -2.52 -0.87
C GLU A 85 19.84 -1.62 -2.05
N GLY A 86 19.32 -0.42 -1.79
CA GLY A 86 18.83 0.52 -2.79
C GLY A 86 17.35 0.35 -3.14
N ALA A 87 16.67 -0.71 -2.65
CA ALA A 87 15.24 -0.90 -2.89
C ALA A 87 14.39 0.16 -2.16
N TYR A 88 13.39 0.69 -2.86
CA TYR A 88 12.36 1.55 -2.25
C TYR A 88 11.17 0.71 -1.83
N VAL A 89 10.71 0.92 -0.60
CA VAL A 89 9.72 0.06 0.06
C VAL A 89 8.74 0.88 0.90
N PRO A 90 7.50 0.40 1.09
CA PRO A 90 6.60 0.94 2.09
C PRO A 90 7.07 0.59 3.49
N VAL A 91 7.11 1.57 4.36
CA VAL A 91 7.58 1.48 5.75
C VAL A 91 6.47 1.92 6.69
N ALA A 92 5.90 0.99 7.43
CA ALA A 92 5.01 1.29 8.54
C ALA A 92 5.84 1.62 9.78
N VAL A 93 5.95 2.91 10.09
CA VAL A 93 6.64 3.39 11.30
C VAL A 93 5.80 3.18 12.55
N PRO A 94 6.35 3.25 13.77
CA PRO A 94 5.55 3.13 14.99
C PRO A 94 4.41 4.15 15.02
N GLY A 95 3.19 3.69 15.31
CA GLY A 95 1.95 4.47 15.23
C GLY A 95 1.28 4.46 13.85
N SER A 96 1.85 3.78 12.85
CA SER A 96 1.16 3.51 11.60
C SER A 96 0.00 2.55 11.79
N ARG A 97 -1.03 2.69 10.96
CA ARG A 97 -2.13 1.73 10.85
C ARG A 97 -2.19 1.18 9.43
N ILE A 98 -2.38 -0.12 9.31
CA ILE A 98 -2.48 -0.81 8.01
C ILE A 98 -3.70 -1.74 7.99
N PRO A 99 -4.34 -1.95 6.83
CA PRO A 99 -5.53 -2.81 6.73
C PRO A 99 -5.28 -4.27 7.13
N GLY A 100 -4.05 -4.78 6.94
CA GLY A 100 -3.73 -6.19 7.14
C GLY A 100 -4.33 -7.09 6.04
N PRO A 101 -4.29 -8.42 6.24
CA PRO A 101 -3.76 -9.11 7.41
C PRO A 101 -2.24 -9.06 7.49
N LEU A 102 -1.68 -9.07 8.69
CA LEU A 102 -0.26 -9.38 8.88
C LEU A 102 -0.03 -10.85 8.58
N HIS A 103 1.17 -11.17 8.09
CA HIS A 103 1.55 -12.55 7.80
C HIS A 103 1.24 -13.50 8.98
N GLY A 104 0.39 -14.51 8.73
CA GLY A 104 -0.02 -15.50 9.74
C GLY A 104 -1.10 -15.05 10.72
N GLN A 105 -1.71 -13.86 10.53
CA GLN A 105 -2.81 -13.37 11.36
C GLN A 105 -4.08 -13.18 10.53
N PRO A 106 -5.27 -13.37 11.14
CA PRO A 106 -6.53 -13.06 10.46
C PRO A 106 -6.67 -11.56 10.26
N LYS A 107 -7.35 -11.16 9.17
CA LYS A 107 -7.71 -9.77 8.93
C LYS A 107 -8.69 -9.29 10.00
N THR A 108 -8.42 -8.12 10.57
CA THR A 108 -9.31 -7.44 11.52
C THR A 108 -10.01 -6.27 10.82
N GLU A 109 -11.26 -5.95 11.22
CA GLU A 109 -12.02 -4.85 10.62
C GLU A 109 -11.36 -3.48 10.88
N ASP A 110 -10.73 -3.33 12.06
CA ASP A 110 -10.08 -2.08 12.47
C ASP A 110 -8.64 -1.92 11.95
N GLY A 111 -8.14 -2.89 11.18
CA GLY A 111 -6.74 -2.93 10.76
C GLY A 111 -5.78 -3.20 11.92
N VAL A 112 -4.49 -3.02 11.67
CA VAL A 112 -3.43 -3.32 12.64
C VAL A 112 -2.58 -2.06 12.90
N GLU A 113 -2.41 -1.71 14.17
CA GLU A 113 -1.48 -0.66 14.59
C GLU A 113 -0.06 -1.23 14.73
N ILE A 114 0.88 -0.61 14.06
CA ILE A 114 2.30 -1.00 14.10
C ILE A 114 3.00 -0.32 15.27
N LYS A 115 3.69 -1.13 16.08
CA LYS A 115 4.44 -0.68 17.25
C LYS A 115 5.90 -1.06 17.13
N LYS A 116 6.74 -0.40 17.92
CA LYS A 116 8.11 -0.88 18.15
C LYS A 116 8.06 -2.27 18.78
N GLY A 117 8.93 -3.14 18.34
CA GLY A 117 8.99 -4.51 18.86
C GLY A 117 10.40 -5.07 18.84
N PHE A 118 10.53 -6.27 19.39
CA PHE A 118 11.78 -7.03 19.37
C PHE A 118 11.55 -8.35 18.62
N LEU A 119 12.38 -8.59 17.63
CA LEU A 119 12.43 -9.87 16.92
C LEU A 119 13.72 -10.58 17.32
N ARG A 120 13.57 -11.70 18.04
CA ARG A 120 14.72 -12.48 18.54
C ARG A 120 15.80 -11.61 19.24
N GLY A 121 15.37 -10.62 20.05
CA GLY A 121 16.28 -9.77 20.82
C GLY A 121 16.78 -8.51 20.09
N VAL A 122 16.57 -8.37 18.78
CA VAL A 122 16.90 -7.17 18.02
C VAL A 122 15.69 -6.26 17.89
N GLU A 123 15.85 -4.97 18.22
CA GLU A 123 14.78 -3.97 18.16
C GLU A 123 14.41 -3.65 16.71
N SER A 124 13.11 -3.60 16.43
CA SER A 124 12.57 -3.17 15.16
C SER A 124 11.68 -1.93 15.36
N HIS A 125 11.98 -0.86 14.66
CA HIS A 125 11.26 0.42 14.73
C HIS A 125 10.20 0.52 13.63
N GLY A 126 9.34 -0.47 13.54
CA GLY A 126 8.29 -0.57 12.53
C GLY A 126 8.39 -1.85 11.70
N MET A 127 7.80 -1.80 10.51
CA MET A 127 7.70 -2.96 9.62
C MET A 127 7.82 -2.52 8.16
N LEU A 128 8.48 -3.34 7.33
CA LEU A 128 8.37 -3.26 5.87
C LEU A 128 7.08 -3.93 5.43
N CYS A 129 6.33 -3.33 4.53
CA CYS A 129 5.02 -3.84 4.16
C CYS A 129 5.00 -4.54 2.79
N ALA A 130 4.28 -5.66 2.75
CA ALA A 130 3.84 -6.25 1.50
C ALA A 130 2.63 -5.46 0.94
N ALA A 131 2.38 -5.56 -0.36
CA ALA A 131 1.22 -4.92 -0.98
C ALA A 131 -0.10 -5.44 -0.41
N THR A 132 -0.18 -6.73 -0.13
CA THR A 132 -1.35 -7.38 0.47
C THR A 132 -1.65 -6.90 1.89
N GLU A 133 -0.61 -6.57 2.68
CA GLU A 133 -0.77 -6.00 4.02
C GLU A 133 -1.32 -4.57 3.99
N LEU A 134 -1.10 -3.86 2.88
CA LEU A 134 -1.69 -2.55 2.60
C LEU A 134 -3.07 -2.65 1.92
N GLY A 135 -3.62 -3.86 1.81
CA GLY A 135 -4.96 -4.10 1.27
C GLY A 135 -5.04 -4.14 -0.26
N PHE A 136 -3.91 -4.19 -0.96
CA PHE A 136 -3.88 -4.35 -2.41
C PHE A 136 -3.97 -5.83 -2.79
N ASP A 137 -4.86 -6.14 -3.74
CA ASP A 137 -5.03 -7.48 -4.32
C ASP A 137 -4.06 -7.64 -5.52
N GLU A 138 -3.61 -8.86 -5.76
CA GLU A 138 -2.81 -9.26 -6.93
C GLU A 138 -3.43 -8.83 -8.26
N LYS A 139 -4.74 -8.76 -8.30
CA LYS A 139 -5.49 -8.34 -9.48
C LYS A 139 -5.31 -6.86 -9.83
N VAL A 140 -4.87 -6.04 -8.86
CA VAL A 140 -4.72 -4.59 -9.05
C VAL A 140 -3.43 -4.25 -9.76
N SER A 141 -2.38 -5.06 -9.62
CA SER A 141 -1.15 -4.88 -10.39
C SER A 141 -0.35 -6.19 -10.51
N PRO A 142 -0.03 -6.61 -11.74
CA PRO A 142 0.85 -7.76 -11.97
C PRO A 142 2.30 -7.54 -11.50
N MET A 143 2.64 -6.30 -11.06
CA MET A 143 3.95 -5.97 -10.48
C MET A 143 4.03 -6.26 -8.99
N PHE A 144 2.94 -6.63 -8.33
CA PHE A 144 2.97 -7.05 -6.94
C PHE A 144 3.45 -8.51 -6.86
N SER A 145 4.61 -8.70 -6.26
CA SER A 145 4.99 -10.03 -5.82
C SER A 145 4.10 -10.41 -4.64
N ASN A 146 3.42 -11.55 -4.74
CA ASN A 146 2.57 -12.08 -3.67
C ASN A 146 3.38 -12.53 -2.46
N ASP A 147 4.64 -12.84 -2.68
CA ASP A 147 5.56 -13.33 -1.68
C ASP A 147 6.64 -12.28 -1.40
N GLY A 148 6.44 -11.49 -0.35
CA GLY A 148 7.46 -10.59 0.17
C GLY A 148 7.05 -9.13 0.22
N ILE A 149 8.04 -8.28 0.48
CA ILE A 149 7.86 -6.83 0.60
C ILE A 149 7.55 -6.21 -0.77
N TRP A 150 6.67 -5.22 -0.78
CA TRP A 150 6.39 -4.45 -1.99
C TRP A 150 7.60 -3.59 -2.37
N ILE A 151 8.26 -3.95 -3.47
CA ILE A 151 9.34 -3.15 -4.03
C ILE A 151 8.75 -2.12 -4.99
N LEU A 152 8.93 -0.84 -4.68
CA LEU A 152 8.45 0.26 -5.52
C LEU A 152 9.39 0.43 -6.71
N PRO A 153 8.88 0.42 -7.96
CA PRO A 153 9.71 0.58 -9.14
C PRO A 153 10.19 2.04 -9.32
N GLY A 154 11.38 2.22 -9.87
CA GLY A 154 11.93 3.55 -10.15
C GLY A 154 12.69 4.15 -8.97
N SER A 155 12.89 5.47 -9.00
CA SER A 155 13.58 6.24 -7.95
C SER A 155 12.60 7.14 -7.20
N TRP A 156 12.68 7.11 -5.87
CA TRP A 156 11.80 7.84 -4.96
C TRP A 156 12.57 8.71 -3.96
N ASP A 157 13.82 9.10 -4.30
CA ASP A 157 14.68 9.87 -3.39
C ASP A 157 14.03 11.17 -2.90
N ASP A 158 13.32 11.89 -3.78
CA ASP A 158 12.57 13.11 -3.44
C ASP A 158 11.32 12.86 -2.58
N SER A 159 10.96 11.58 -2.38
CA SER A 159 9.75 11.16 -1.67
C SER A 159 10.04 10.35 -0.40
N LEU A 160 11.31 10.20 -0.03
CA LEU A 160 11.69 9.52 1.21
C LEU A 160 11.05 10.19 2.42
N GLY A 161 10.46 9.37 3.30
CA GLY A 161 9.76 9.80 4.51
C GLY A 161 8.40 10.44 4.28
N LYS A 162 7.95 10.65 3.03
CA LYS A 162 6.60 11.11 2.73
C LYS A 162 5.60 9.97 2.84
N ASP A 163 4.35 10.34 3.09
CA ASP A 163 3.23 9.40 3.19
C ASP A 163 2.95 8.74 1.83
N ILE A 164 2.91 7.40 1.82
CA ILE A 164 2.74 6.61 0.59
C ILE A 164 1.39 6.86 -0.08
N VAL A 165 0.32 7.08 0.71
CA VAL A 165 -1.03 7.34 0.20
C VAL A 165 -1.07 8.63 -0.62
N GLN A 166 -0.33 9.65 -0.17
CA GLN A 166 -0.23 10.92 -0.88
C GLN A 166 0.64 10.81 -2.12
N VAL A 167 1.81 10.16 -2.01
CA VAL A 167 2.79 10.08 -3.10
C VAL A 167 2.30 9.21 -4.25
N LEU A 168 1.65 8.10 -3.96
CA LEU A 168 1.10 7.19 -4.97
C LEU A 168 -0.33 7.56 -5.41
N GLY A 169 -0.90 8.64 -4.86
CA GLY A 169 -2.26 9.07 -5.21
C GLY A 169 -3.34 8.05 -4.83
N LEU A 170 -3.14 7.30 -3.73
CA LEU A 170 -4.05 6.24 -3.32
C LEU A 170 -5.37 6.74 -2.72
N LYS A 171 -5.54 8.05 -2.49
CA LYS A 171 -6.84 8.66 -2.16
C LYS A 171 -7.68 8.77 -3.43
N ASP A 172 -8.31 7.68 -3.80
CA ASP A 172 -9.10 7.55 -5.02
C ASP A 172 -10.25 6.57 -4.80
N TYR A 173 -11.14 6.48 -5.77
CA TYR A 173 -12.20 5.50 -5.82
C TYR A 173 -12.07 4.65 -7.07
N ALA A 174 -12.04 3.34 -6.89
CA ALA A 174 -12.16 2.37 -7.98
C ALA A 174 -13.64 2.03 -8.17
N VAL A 175 -14.19 2.44 -9.29
CA VAL A 175 -15.58 2.19 -9.66
C VAL A 175 -15.60 1.06 -10.69
N ASP A 176 -16.29 -0.03 -10.36
CA ASP A 176 -16.46 -1.17 -11.26
C ASP A 176 -17.84 -1.11 -11.94
N PHE A 177 -17.80 -0.89 -13.25
CA PHE A 177 -19.00 -0.84 -14.10
C PHE A 177 -19.29 -2.20 -14.70
N GLU A 178 -20.55 -2.63 -14.59
CA GLU A 178 -21.08 -3.76 -15.34
C GLU A 178 -21.32 -3.34 -16.79
N ILE A 179 -20.55 -3.91 -17.71
CA ILE A 179 -20.74 -3.68 -19.13
C ILE A 179 -21.80 -4.64 -19.65
N THR A 180 -22.97 -4.11 -19.95
CA THR A 180 -24.06 -4.89 -20.50
C THR A 180 -24.09 -4.82 -22.05
N PRO A 181 -24.68 -5.80 -22.75
CA PRO A 181 -24.82 -5.77 -24.21
C PRO A 181 -25.55 -4.54 -24.75
N ASN A 182 -26.37 -3.90 -23.91
CA ASN A 182 -27.16 -2.73 -24.29
C ASN A 182 -26.37 -1.42 -24.31
N ARG A 183 -25.24 -1.40 -23.60
CA ARG A 183 -24.32 -0.25 -23.47
C ARG A 183 -22.88 -0.72 -23.60
N PRO A 184 -22.44 -1.13 -24.81
CA PRO A 184 -21.07 -1.57 -25.05
C PRO A 184 -20.09 -0.40 -25.31
N ASP A 185 -20.60 0.83 -25.33
CA ASP A 185 -19.91 2.10 -25.63
C ASP A 185 -19.10 2.65 -24.46
#